data_68efe0cebd619058912ec1d23b16d019
#
_entry.id   68efe0cebd619058912ec1d23b16d019
#
_cell.length_a   1.000
_cell.length_b   1.000
_cell.length_c   1.000
_cell.angle_alpha   90.00
_cell.angle_beta   90.00
_cell.angle_gamma   90.00
#
_symmetry.space_group_name_H-M   'P 1'
#
loop_
_entity.id
_entity.type
_entity.pdbx_description
1 polymer ?
#
loop_
_entity_poly.entity_id
_entity_poly.type
_entity_poly.pdbx_seq_one_letter_code
_entity_poly.pdbx_strand_id
1 'polypeptide(L)'
;MSILQAMILGCIQGIASFLPVSSSGHLVLAGSFMGISTGLSLKFLTLMHIGTLAAVCLVLKDDLLRLWNALTGLIRDGIFNLITYAQNFGHPEDGEYRPMLKSAYRGLVVYMAVSMIPTFLIALILRRFA
;
A
#
# COMPACT_ATOMS: atom_id res chain seq x y z
N MET A 1 -8.46 29.29 -5.32
CA MET A 1 -8.63 28.51 -4.08
C MET A 1 -8.02 29.28 -2.92
N SER A 2 -8.76 29.52 -1.85
CA SER A 2 -8.28 30.22 -0.65
C SER A 2 -7.51 29.25 0.26
N ILE A 3 -6.70 29.80 1.19
CA ILE A 3 -5.97 28.99 2.18
C ILE A 3 -6.95 28.18 3.05
N LEU A 4 -8.08 28.78 3.43
CA LEU A 4 -9.11 28.11 4.22
C LEU A 4 -9.70 26.90 3.47
N GLN A 5 -10.00 27.04 2.18
CA GLN A 5 -10.47 25.93 1.33
C GLN A 5 -9.43 24.81 1.26
N ALA A 6 -8.15 25.17 1.12
CA ALA A 6 -7.05 24.17 1.11
C ALA A 6 -6.96 23.43 2.44
N MET A 7 -7.09 24.11 3.57
CA MET A 7 -7.06 23.49 4.90
C MET A 7 -8.23 22.53 5.10
N ILE A 8 -9.46 22.93 4.73
CA ILE A 8 -10.64 22.07 4.84
C ILE A 8 -10.48 20.81 3.98
N LEU A 9 -10.03 20.97 2.72
CA LEU A 9 -9.79 19.85 1.83
C LEU A 9 -8.67 18.92 2.37
N GLY A 10 -7.63 19.48 2.99
CA GLY A 10 -6.58 18.71 3.67
C GLY A 10 -7.10 17.88 4.84
N CYS A 11 -7.98 18.45 5.67
CA CYS A 11 -8.65 17.72 6.75
C CYS A 11 -9.52 16.58 6.22
N ILE A 12 -10.33 16.84 5.18
CA ILE A 12 -11.15 15.82 4.52
C ILE A 12 -10.27 14.70 3.97
N GLN A 13 -9.20 15.03 3.27
CA GLN A 13 -8.23 14.05 2.75
C GLN A 13 -7.62 13.20 3.88
N GLY A 14 -7.18 13.85 4.96
CA GLY A 14 -6.58 13.15 6.10
C GLY A 14 -7.57 12.15 6.72
N ILE A 15 -8.78 12.54 7.00
CA ILE A 15 -9.82 11.67 7.59
C ILE A 15 -10.21 10.56 6.61
N ALA A 16 -10.50 10.89 5.35
CA ALA A 16 -10.94 9.93 4.35
C ALA A 16 -9.86 8.89 3.99
N SER A 17 -8.57 9.21 4.20
CA SER A 17 -7.47 8.27 3.94
C SER A 17 -7.40 7.10 4.93
N PHE A 18 -7.97 7.25 6.14
CA PHE A 18 -8.04 6.19 7.15
C PHE A 18 -9.36 5.41 7.11
N LEU A 19 -10.34 5.92 6.40
CA LEU A 19 -11.63 5.27 6.25
C LEU A 19 -11.66 4.43 4.95
N PRO A 20 -12.41 3.31 4.91
CA PRO A 20 -12.56 2.51 3.70
C PRO A 20 -13.52 3.18 2.69
N VAL A 21 -13.27 4.46 2.37
CA VAL A 21 -14.06 5.29 1.46
C VAL A 21 -13.14 5.97 0.45
N SER A 22 -13.68 6.31 -0.71
CA SER A 22 -12.91 7.02 -1.74
C SER A 22 -12.56 8.44 -1.29
N SER A 23 -11.32 8.69 -0.90
CA SER A 23 -10.82 10.02 -0.53
C SER A 23 -10.90 11.01 -1.69
N SER A 24 -10.56 10.59 -2.91
CA SER A 24 -10.66 11.42 -4.11
C SER A 24 -12.11 11.83 -4.41
N GLY A 25 -13.08 10.93 -4.24
CA GLY A 25 -14.50 11.24 -4.38
C GLY A 25 -14.97 12.31 -3.39
N HIS A 26 -14.57 12.20 -2.13
CA HIS A 26 -14.88 13.20 -1.10
C HIS A 26 -14.24 14.56 -1.39
N LEU A 27 -13.00 14.59 -1.89
CA LEU A 27 -12.35 15.83 -2.29
C LEU A 27 -13.06 16.51 -3.45
N VAL A 28 -13.50 15.77 -4.46
CA VAL A 28 -14.23 16.30 -5.61
C VAL A 28 -15.58 16.89 -5.15
N LEU A 29 -16.33 16.16 -4.33
CA LEU A 29 -17.60 16.64 -3.78
C LEU A 29 -17.40 17.90 -2.93
N ALA A 30 -16.47 17.89 -1.98
CA ALA A 30 -16.19 19.04 -1.14
C ALA A 30 -15.71 20.26 -1.95
N GLY A 31 -14.86 20.04 -2.95
CA GLY A 31 -14.43 21.09 -3.89
C GLY A 31 -15.59 21.71 -4.66
N SER A 32 -16.52 20.88 -5.13
CA SER A 32 -17.73 21.32 -5.81
C SER A 32 -18.62 22.18 -4.89
N PHE A 33 -18.87 21.77 -3.65
CA PHE A 33 -19.60 22.54 -2.67
C PHE A 33 -18.92 23.87 -2.31
N MET A 34 -17.61 23.95 -2.40
CA MET A 34 -16.84 25.18 -2.17
C MET A 34 -16.73 26.08 -3.41
N GLY A 35 -17.41 25.76 -4.51
CA GLY A 35 -17.39 26.55 -5.74
C GLY A 35 -16.04 26.47 -6.49
N ILE A 36 -15.25 25.43 -6.29
CA ILE A 36 -14.00 25.21 -7.03
C ILE A 36 -14.35 24.58 -8.38
N SER A 37 -14.73 25.43 -9.34
CA SER A 37 -15.32 25.04 -10.63
C SER A 37 -14.36 24.41 -11.64
N THR A 38 -13.05 24.54 -11.46
CA THR A 38 -12.03 24.06 -12.42
C THR A 38 -11.46 22.68 -12.08
N GLY A 39 -12.09 21.97 -11.16
CA GLY A 39 -11.56 20.71 -10.62
C GLY A 39 -10.30 20.92 -9.74
N LEU A 40 -9.99 19.93 -8.94
CA LEU A 40 -8.77 19.97 -8.14
C LEU A 40 -7.57 19.69 -9.02
N SER A 41 -6.59 20.60 -9.03
CA SER A 41 -5.35 20.42 -9.80
C SER A 41 -4.65 19.12 -9.37
N LEU A 42 -4.13 18.35 -10.34
CA LEU A 42 -3.35 17.16 -10.08
C LEU A 42 -2.18 17.43 -9.10
N LYS A 43 -1.54 18.59 -9.23
CA LYS A 43 -0.45 19.02 -8.32
C LYS A 43 -0.94 19.15 -6.88
N PHE A 44 -2.15 19.71 -6.67
CA PHE A 44 -2.74 19.84 -5.35
C PHE A 44 -3.07 18.47 -4.75
N LEU A 45 -3.68 17.58 -5.53
CA LEU A 45 -3.98 16.20 -5.09
C LEU A 45 -2.70 15.45 -4.72
N THR A 46 -1.65 15.57 -5.53
CA THR A 46 -0.34 14.95 -5.23
C THR A 46 0.24 15.48 -3.93
N LEU A 47 0.17 16.79 -3.69
CA LEU A 47 0.66 17.39 -2.44
C LEU A 47 -0.11 16.87 -1.22
N MET A 48 -1.44 16.74 -1.33
CA MET A 48 -2.27 16.14 -0.28
C MET A 48 -1.86 14.69 0.04
N HIS A 49 -1.60 13.88 -0.98
CA HIS A 49 -1.15 12.50 -0.78
C HIS A 49 0.25 12.42 -0.15
N ILE A 50 1.18 13.32 -0.54
CA ILE A 50 2.50 13.41 0.09
C ILE A 50 2.36 13.76 1.58
N GLY A 51 1.49 14.72 1.92
CA GLY A 51 1.22 15.07 3.32
C GLY A 51 0.64 13.91 4.12
N THR A 52 -0.31 13.18 3.56
CA THR A 52 -0.88 11.99 4.19
C THR A 52 0.16 10.89 4.38
N LEU A 53 1.00 10.64 3.36
CA LEU A 53 2.08 9.66 3.45
C LEU A 53 3.08 10.02 4.55
N ALA A 54 3.48 11.29 4.64
CA ALA A 54 4.37 11.77 5.69
C ALA A 54 3.76 11.56 7.09
N ALA A 55 2.47 11.87 7.26
CA ALA A 55 1.76 11.65 8.53
C ALA A 55 1.72 10.18 8.92
N VAL A 56 1.41 9.28 7.97
CA VAL A 56 1.42 7.81 8.17
C VAL A 56 2.82 7.33 8.59
N CYS A 57 3.87 7.80 7.90
CA CYS A 57 5.24 7.42 8.21
C CYS A 57 5.67 7.89 9.62
N LEU A 58 5.20 9.04 10.07
CA LEU A 58 5.52 9.56 11.41
C LEU A 58 4.74 8.83 12.51
N VAL A 59 3.44 8.61 12.30
CA VAL A 59 2.55 8.03 13.33
C VAL A 59 2.74 6.52 13.44
N LEU A 60 2.86 5.82 12.31
CA LEU A 60 2.93 4.36 12.25
C LEU A 60 4.36 3.83 12.01
N LYS A 61 5.38 4.62 12.36
CA LYS A 61 6.80 4.27 12.12
C LYS A 61 7.18 2.88 12.62
N ASP A 62 6.70 2.51 13.81
CA ASP A 62 7.07 1.24 14.45
C ASP A 62 6.41 0.05 13.73
N ASP A 63 5.18 0.20 13.28
CA ASP A 63 4.47 -0.82 12.48
C ASP A 63 5.07 -0.93 11.07
N LEU A 64 5.45 0.18 10.46
CA LEU A 64 6.17 0.19 9.18
C LEU A 64 7.52 -0.52 9.28
N LEU A 65 8.27 -0.30 10.35
CA LEU A 65 9.53 -1.02 10.59
C LEU A 65 9.30 -2.52 10.79
N ARG A 66 8.24 -2.91 11.51
CA ARG A 66 7.87 -4.33 11.67
C ARG A 66 7.48 -4.97 10.34
N LEU A 67 6.70 -4.27 9.51
CA LEU A 67 6.35 -4.72 8.17
C LEU A 67 7.59 -4.85 7.27
N TRP A 68 8.50 -3.88 7.32
CA TRP A 68 9.76 -3.93 6.59
C TRP A 68 10.63 -5.13 6.99
N ASN A 69 10.77 -5.37 8.29
CA ASN A 69 11.49 -6.53 8.81
C ASN A 69 10.80 -7.85 8.46
N ALA A 70 9.48 -7.88 8.41
CA ALA A 70 8.72 -9.04 7.97
C ALA A 70 8.94 -9.33 6.48
N LEU A 71 8.90 -8.30 5.63
CA LEU A 71 9.15 -8.41 4.20
C LEU A 71 10.57 -8.91 3.90
N THR A 72 11.58 -8.27 4.49
CA THR A 72 12.99 -8.66 4.31
C THR A 72 13.25 -10.07 4.84
N GLY A 73 12.63 -10.44 5.96
CA GLY A 73 12.68 -11.79 6.51
C GLY A 73 12.05 -12.83 5.61
N LEU A 74 10.90 -12.55 4.99
CA LEU A 74 10.25 -13.43 4.02
C LEU A 74 11.11 -13.64 2.78
N ILE A 75 11.70 -12.57 2.24
CA ILE A 75 12.59 -12.65 1.07
C ILE A 75 13.81 -13.52 1.40
N ARG A 76 14.45 -13.27 2.54
CA ARG A 76 15.64 -14.02 2.97
C ARG A 76 15.33 -15.51 3.17
N ASP A 77 14.26 -15.81 3.90
CA ASP A 77 13.88 -17.21 4.18
C ASP A 77 13.37 -17.90 2.90
N GLY A 78 12.72 -17.17 1.98
CA GLY A 78 12.33 -17.67 0.66
C GLY A 78 13.51 -18.02 -0.22
N ILE A 79 14.52 -17.14 -0.30
CA ILE A 79 15.75 -17.38 -1.04
C ILE A 79 16.49 -18.58 -0.44
N PHE A 80 16.59 -18.66 0.89
CA PHE A 80 17.23 -19.78 1.57
C PHE A 80 16.54 -21.11 1.24
N ASN A 81 15.21 -21.16 1.35
CA ASN A 81 14.44 -22.36 1.01
C ASN A 81 14.57 -22.74 -0.47
N LEU A 82 14.66 -21.77 -1.37
CA LEU A 82 14.86 -22.02 -2.80
C LEU A 82 16.25 -22.61 -3.07
N ILE A 83 17.28 -22.08 -2.43
CA ILE A 83 18.64 -22.61 -2.54
C ILE A 83 18.71 -24.02 -1.97
N THR A 84 18.12 -24.26 -0.79
CA THR A 84 18.06 -25.59 -0.17
C THR A 84 17.34 -26.59 -1.07
N TYR A 85 16.23 -26.18 -1.68
CA TYR A 85 15.51 -27.02 -2.66
C TYR A 85 16.36 -27.34 -3.89
N ALA A 86 17.07 -26.32 -4.42
CA ALA A 86 17.94 -26.52 -5.59
C ALA A 86 19.15 -27.43 -5.30
N GLN A 87 19.70 -27.37 -4.08
CA GLN A 87 20.81 -28.21 -3.65
C GLN A 87 20.38 -29.66 -3.40
N ASN A 88 19.16 -29.85 -2.88
CA ASN A 88 18.59 -31.18 -2.58
C ASN A 88 17.61 -31.64 -3.67
N PHE A 89 17.84 -31.25 -4.91
CA PHE A 89 17.02 -31.67 -6.03
C PHE A 89 17.06 -33.18 -6.23
N GLY A 90 15.94 -33.85 -5.90
CA GLY A 90 15.82 -35.33 -5.90
C GLY A 90 15.64 -35.95 -4.51
N HIS A 91 16.03 -35.27 -3.44
CA HIS A 91 15.82 -35.70 -2.04
C HIS A 91 15.31 -34.55 -1.19
N PRO A 92 14.09 -34.07 -1.42
CA PRO A 92 13.54 -32.87 -0.75
C PRO A 92 13.30 -33.07 0.76
N GLU A 93 13.27 -34.31 1.24
CA GLU A 93 13.08 -34.65 2.66
C GLU A 93 14.34 -34.40 3.51
N ASP A 94 15.53 -34.33 2.90
CA ASP A 94 16.81 -34.12 3.59
C ASP A 94 17.09 -32.60 3.83
N GLY A 95 16.27 -31.69 3.31
CA GLY A 95 16.47 -30.25 3.40
C GLY A 95 15.88 -29.65 4.68
N GLU A 96 16.69 -28.88 5.43
CA GLU A 96 16.20 -28.08 6.55
C GLU A 96 15.54 -26.79 6.04
N TYR A 97 14.21 -26.82 5.87
CA TYR A 97 13.40 -25.68 5.40
C TYR A 97 13.01 -24.75 6.54
N ARG A 98 13.10 -23.44 6.30
CA ARG A 98 12.68 -22.43 7.27
C ARG A 98 11.19 -22.14 7.14
N PRO A 99 10.41 -22.14 8.24
CA PRO A 99 9.00 -21.76 8.19
C PRO A 99 8.87 -20.28 7.79
N MET A 100 8.06 -20.02 6.76
CA MET A 100 7.90 -18.66 6.23
C MET A 100 6.99 -17.78 7.10
N LEU A 101 5.90 -18.36 7.64
CA LEU A 101 4.87 -17.63 8.40
C LEU A 101 5.16 -17.68 9.91
N LYS A 102 6.27 -17.07 10.34
CA LYS A 102 6.69 -17.05 11.75
C LYS A 102 5.98 -16.00 12.61
N SER A 103 5.36 -14.99 12.00
CA SER A 103 4.71 -13.89 12.72
C SER A 103 3.48 -13.39 11.97
N ALA A 104 2.56 -12.73 12.72
CA ALA A 104 1.36 -12.12 12.16
C ALA A 104 1.70 -11.08 11.07
N TYR A 105 2.76 -10.30 11.24
CA TYR A 105 3.21 -9.33 10.23
C TYR A 105 3.66 -9.99 8.93
N ARG A 106 4.28 -11.17 8.99
CA ARG A 106 4.63 -11.94 7.78
C ARG A 106 3.39 -12.44 7.05
N GLY A 107 2.39 -12.95 7.81
CA GLY A 107 1.10 -13.32 7.27
C GLY A 107 0.43 -12.12 6.57
N LEU A 108 0.41 -10.96 7.22
CA LEU A 108 -0.14 -9.73 6.66
C LEU A 108 0.53 -9.35 5.33
N VAL A 109 1.87 -9.37 5.26
CA VAL A 109 2.62 -9.07 4.02
C VAL A 109 2.25 -10.05 2.90
N VAL A 110 2.13 -11.34 3.19
CA VAL A 110 1.72 -12.36 2.20
C VAL A 110 0.30 -12.10 1.71
N TYR A 111 -0.66 -11.84 2.62
CA TYR A 111 -2.04 -11.53 2.23
C TYR A 111 -2.14 -10.26 1.39
N MET A 112 -1.37 -9.21 1.74
CA MET A 112 -1.29 -7.99 0.93
C MET A 112 -0.75 -8.29 -0.48
N ALA A 113 0.34 -9.05 -0.59
CA ALA A 113 0.92 -9.44 -1.87
C ALA A 113 -0.07 -10.24 -2.74
N VAL A 114 -0.74 -11.25 -2.13
CA VAL A 114 -1.73 -12.08 -2.83
C VAL A 114 -2.93 -11.24 -3.29
N SER A 115 -3.41 -10.31 -2.47
CA SER A 115 -4.55 -9.43 -2.83
C SER A 115 -4.22 -8.45 -3.96
N MET A 116 -2.94 -8.13 -4.19
CA MET A 116 -2.51 -7.29 -5.32
C MET A 116 -2.60 -8.02 -6.67
N ILE A 117 -2.50 -9.35 -6.70
CA ILE A 117 -2.51 -10.14 -7.94
C ILE A 117 -3.77 -9.89 -8.77
N PRO A 118 -4.99 -10.07 -8.26
CA PRO A 118 -6.21 -9.85 -9.04
C PRO A 118 -6.34 -8.39 -9.49
N THR A 119 -5.96 -7.43 -8.65
CA THR A 119 -5.98 -6.01 -9.00
C THR A 119 -5.05 -5.70 -10.17
N PHE A 120 -3.83 -6.26 -10.15
CA PHE A 120 -2.85 -6.08 -11.21
C PHE A 120 -3.32 -6.73 -12.52
N LEU A 121 -3.88 -7.94 -12.46
CA LEU A 121 -4.42 -8.64 -13.63
C LEU A 121 -5.57 -7.85 -14.28
N ILE A 122 -6.52 -7.36 -13.47
CA ILE A 122 -7.63 -6.54 -13.97
C ILE A 122 -7.09 -5.24 -14.59
N ALA A 123 -6.14 -4.57 -13.95
CA ALA A 123 -5.53 -3.35 -14.51
C ALA A 123 -4.84 -3.59 -15.85
N LEU A 124 -4.12 -4.73 -16.01
CA LEU A 124 -3.51 -5.11 -17.29
C LEU A 124 -4.54 -5.36 -18.38
N ILE A 125 -5.64 -6.06 -18.04
CA ILE A 125 -6.72 -6.34 -18.97
C ILE A 125 -7.38 -5.03 -19.41
N LEU A 126 -7.76 -4.17 -18.47
CA LEU A 126 -8.41 -2.89 -18.78
C LEU A 126 -7.50 -1.98 -19.62
N ARG A 127 -6.20 -1.95 -19.36
CA ARG A 127 -5.23 -1.18 -20.16
C ARG A 127 -5.19 -1.62 -21.63
N ARG A 128 -5.51 -2.88 -21.93
CA ARG A 128 -5.52 -3.39 -23.30
C ARG A 128 -6.76 -2.93 -24.08
N PHE A 129 -7.84 -2.57 -23.38
CA PHE A 129 -9.11 -2.14 -23.96
C PHE A 129 -9.30 -0.60 -23.93
N ALA A 130 -8.44 0.14 -23.25
CA ALA A 130 -8.42 1.61 -23.21
C ALA A 130 -7.40 2.17 -24.20
#